data_ca2e9ad2478c5d1f5946e4a0a6ea840d
#
_entry.id   ca2e9ad2478c5d1f5946e4a0a6ea840d
#
_cell.length_a   1.000
_cell.length_b   1.000
_cell.length_c   1.000
_cell.angle_alpha   90.00
_cell.angle_beta   90.00
_cell.angle_gamma   90.00
#
_symmetry.space_group_name_H-M   'P 1'
#
loop_
_entity.id
_entity.type
_entity.pdbx_description
1 polymer ?
#
loop_
_entity_poly.entity_id
_entity_poly.type
_entity_poly.pdbx_seq_one_letter_code
_entity_poly.pdbx_strand_id
1 'polypeptide(L)'
;LSKIPEIFQYPLFNKKNQHIIDTAKNFIETKLNVKINEDPKIELIENSIQEATNKYNIDKNNINILLGIGASGPTKRIPAETFIKVIDKISIKKKCHFFLATGKNEDEQKILNQILNSKYNRVCTPLDNLSIKETLPIIKNCDIAICNDTGFGHLSAALEIKTIMLIADAPLMYGSYSKKMYPIIPDGEKTVMHGTRGKDKINPIKIYEKILEILY
;
A
#
# COMPACT_ATOMS: atom_id res chain seq x y z
N LEU A 1 21.36 -34.66 1.49
CA LEU A 1 21.23 -33.67 0.43
C LEU A 1 19.96 -33.99 -0.34
N SER A 2 18.90 -33.18 -0.15
CA SER A 2 17.71 -33.25 -0.99
C SER A 2 18.16 -33.04 -2.43
N LYS A 3 17.88 -33.99 -3.31
CA LYS A 3 18.09 -33.84 -4.75
C LYS A 3 17.09 -32.79 -5.22
N ILE A 4 17.51 -31.53 -5.33
CA ILE A 4 16.77 -30.51 -6.03
C ILE A 4 16.89 -30.85 -7.52
N PRO A 5 15.84 -31.29 -8.20
CA PRO A 5 15.94 -31.84 -9.54
C PRO A 5 16.30 -30.77 -10.58
N GLU A 6 15.98 -29.51 -10.31
CA GLU A 6 16.24 -28.39 -11.22
C GLU A 6 16.29 -27.07 -10.49
N ILE A 7 17.24 -26.18 -10.85
CA ILE A 7 17.39 -24.85 -10.30
C ILE A 7 17.27 -23.85 -11.44
N PHE A 8 16.30 -22.94 -11.37
CA PHE A 8 16.18 -21.82 -12.26
C PHE A 8 16.79 -20.56 -11.61
N GLN A 9 17.82 -20.02 -12.25
CA GLN A 9 18.43 -18.80 -11.81
C GLN A 9 17.73 -17.61 -12.48
N TYR A 10 17.22 -16.67 -11.67
CA TYR A 10 16.64 -15.43 -12.17
C TYR A 10 17.76 -14.54 -12.74
N PRO A 11 17.62 -14.04 -13.98
CA PRO A 11 18.65 -13.21 -14.59
C PRO A 11 18.70 -11.83 -13.91
N LEU A 12 19.91 -11.24 -13.88
CA LEU A 12 20.06 -9.86 -13.47
C LEU A 12 19.31 -8.93 -14.44
N PHE A 13 18.75 -7.84 -13.92
CA PHE A 13 18.06 -6.84 -14.73
C PHE A 13 19.03 -6.12 -15.67
N ASN A 14 18.98 -6.46 -16.95
CA ASN A 14 19.87 -5.86 -17.96
C ASN A 14 19.25 -4.63 -18.64
N LYS A 15 17.96 -4.35 -18.43
CA LYS A 15 17.25 -3.23 -19.09
C LYS A 15 16.71 -2.24 -18.07
N LYS A 16 17.19 -1.01 -18.10
CA LYS A 16 16.81 0.06 -17.16
C LYS A 16 15.33 0.41 -17.13
N ASN A 17 14.57 0.09 -18.17
CA ASN A 17 13.16 0.49 -18.33
C ASN A 17 12.19 -0.70 -18.32
N GLN A 18 12.61 -1.90 -17.93
CA GLN A 18 11.71 -3.04 -17.86
C GLN A 18 11.07 -3.12 -16.49
N HIS A 19 9.73 -3.26 -16.46
CA HIS A 19 8.99 -3.43 -15.24
C HIS A 19 9.40 -4.74 -14.54
N ILE A 20 9.59 -4.68 -13.22
CA ILE A 20 10.09 -5.83 -12.44
C ILE A 20 9.13 -7.03 -12.53
N ILE A 21 7.83 -6.77 -12.52
CA ILE A 21 6.80 -7.80 -12.64
C ILE A 21 6.83 -8.45 -14.03
N ASP A 22 6.97 -7.66 -15.10
CA ASP A 22 7.04 -8.19 -16.46
C ASP A 22 8.28 -9.07 -16.65
N THR A 23 9.40 -8.68 -16.05
CA THR A 23 10.63 -9.48 -16.10
C THR A 23 10.45 -10.78 -15.33
N ALA A 24 9.86 -10.77 -14.15
CA ALA A 24 9.58 -11.96 -13.36
C ALA A 24 8.60 -12.88 -14.08
N LYS A 25 7.53 -12.32 -14.66
CA LYS A 25 6.54 -13.02 -15.45
C LYS A 25 7.17 -13.73 -16.65
N ASN A 26 7.90 -13.00 -17.49
CA ASN A 26 8.60 -13.54 -18.66
C ASN A 26 9.57 -14.67 -18.29
N PHE A 27 10.28 -14.53 -17.16
CA PHE A 27 11.17 -15.57 -16.66
C PHE A 27 10.41 -16.86 -16.33
N ILE A 28 9.33 -16.74 -15.55
CA ILE A 28 8.51 -17.89 -15.13
C ILE A 28 7.85 -18.55 -16.37
N GLU A 29 7.25 -17.76 -17.26
CA GLU A 29 6.62 -18.24 -18.49
C GLU A 29 7.61 -19.04 -19.35
N THR A 30 8.82 -18.50 -19.52
CA THR A 30 9.87 -19.15 -20.33
C THR A 30 10.39 -20.43 -19.69
N LYS A 31 10.60 -20.43 -18.37
CA LYS A 31 11.21 -21.56 -17.67
C LYS A 31 10.24 -22.71 -17.39
N LEU A 32 8.98 -22.38 -17.12
CA LEU A 32 7.97 -23.39 -16.80
C LEU A 32 7.02 -23.69 -17.95
N ASN A 33 7.19 -23.04 -19.10
CA ASN A 33 6.30 -23.16 -20.27
C ASN A 33 4.81 -22.95 -19.89
N VAL A 34 4.54 -21.92 -19.09
CA VAL A 34 3.19 -21.51 -18.67
C VAL A 34 2.92 -20.11 -19.18
N LYS A 35 1.65 -19.70 -19.20
CA LYS A 35 1.24 -18.33 -19.51
C LYS A 35 0.60 -17.70 -18.29
N ILE A 36 1.06 -16.50 -17.92
CA ILE A 36 0.57 -15.73 -16.78
C ILE A 36 -0.19 -14.53 -17.33
N ASN A 37 -1.50 -14.49 -17.13
CA ASN A 37 -2.37 -13.43 -17.65
C ASN A 37 -2.82 -12.44 -16.57
N GLU A 38 -2.58 -12.75 -15.31
CA GLU A 38 -3.09 -12.04 -14.15
C GLU A 38 -1.98 -11.29 -13.41
N ASP A 39 -2.36 -10.21 -12.73
CA ASP A 39 -1.53 -9.55 -11.72
C ASP A 39 -1.40 -10.45 -10.48
N PRO A 40 -0.40 -10.22 -9.60
CA PRO A 40 -0.31 -10.90 -8.31
C PRO A 40 -1.62 -10.75 -7.52
N LYS A 41 -2.20 -11.87 -7.08
CA LYS A 41 -3.49 -11.92 -6.40
C LYS A 41 -3.40 -12.71 -5.09
N ILE A 42 -4.12 -12.23 -4.08
CA ILE A 42 -4.35 -12.93 -2.81
C ILE A 42 -5.83 -13.21 -2.69
N GLU A 43 -6.18 -14.48 -2.51
CA GLU A 43 -7.54 -14.91 -2.22
C GLU A 43 -7.68 -15.23 -0.73
N LEU A 44 -8.77 -14.77 -0.13
CA LEU A 44 -9.11 -15.03 1.26
C LEU A 44 -10.40 -15.83 1.34
N ILE A 45 -10.53 -16.64 2.37
CA ILE A 45 -11.77 -17.35 2.67
C ILE A 45 -12.76 -16.32 3.20
N GLU A 46 -13.98 -16.32 2.67
CA GLU A 46 -15.04 -15.35 3.03
C GLU A 46 -15.31 -15.28 4.53
N ASN A 47 -15.27 -16.42 5.21
CA ASN A 47 -15.44 -16.46 6.67
C ASN A 47 -14.39 -15.60 7.41
N SER A 48 -13.14 -15.57 6.94
CA SER A 48 -12.11 -14.74 7.57
C SER A 48 -12.36 -13.25 7.40
N ILE A 49 -12.97 -12.85 6.28
CA ILE A 49 -13.33 -11.46 6.01
C ILE A 49 -14.48 -11.05 6.94
N GLN A 50 -15.49 -11.92 7.09
CA GLN A 50 -16.63 -11.68 7.99
C GLN A 50 -16.21 -11.66 9.46
N GLU A 51 -15.32 -12.55 9.88
CA GLU A 51 -14.75 -12.55 11.24
C GLU A 51 -14.01 -11.24 11.54
N ALA A 52 -13.22 -10.73 10.58
CA ALA A 52 -12.54 -9.44 10.74
C ALA A 52 -13.57 -8.29 10.83
N THR A 53 -14.61 -8.31 10.00
CA THR A 53 -15.70 -7.32 10.06
C THR A 53 -16.30 -7.24 11.46
N ASN A 54 -16.62 -8.38 12.04
CA ASN A 54 -17.24 -8.47 13.38
C ASN A 54 -16.25 -8.07 14.48
N LYS A 55 -15.00 -8.63 14.45
CA LYS A 55 -13.98 -8.39 15.47
C LYS A 55 -13.57 -6.93 15.58
N TYR A 56 -13.46 -6.24 14.44
CA TYR A 56 -13.01 -4.85 14.37
C TYR A 56 -14.17 -3.85 14.20
N ASN A 57 -15.45 -4.31 14.28
CA ASN A 57 -16.64 -3.50 14.11
C ASN A 57 -16.59 -2.63 12.83
N ILE A 58 -16.22 -3.25 11.72
CA ILE A 58 -16.09 -2.55 10.43
C ILE A 58 -17.49 -2.21 9.91
N ASP A 59 -17.85 -0.94 10.00
CA ASP A 59 -19.14 -0.44 9.51
C ASP A 59 -19.07 -0.22 7.99
N LYS A 60 -19.84 -0.98 7.25
CA LYS A 60 -19.93 -0.89 5.78
C LYS A 60 -20.60 0.39 5.27
N ASN A 61 -21.26 1.16 6.15
CA ASN A 61 -21.79 2.48 5.80
C ASN A 61 -20.73 3.57 5.85
N ASN A 62 -19.57 3.30 6.43
CA ASN A 62 -18.41 4.19 6.41
C ASN A 62 -17.54 3.88 5.19
N ILE A 63 -16.80 4.88 4.72
CA ILE A 63 -15.66 4.63 3.83
C ILE A 63 -14.51 4.12 4.71
N ASN A 64 -14.12 2.87 4.50
CA ASN A 64 -13.04 2.22 5.22
C ASN A 64 -11.73 2.37 4.44
N ILE A 65 -10.73 2.99 5.05
CA ILE A 65 -9.49 3.39 4.37
C ILE A 65 -8.31 2.76 5.08
N LEU A 66 -7.48 2.02 4.35
CA LEU A 66 -6.18 1.62 4.85
C LEU A 66 -5.17 2.76 4.66
N LEU A 67 -4.42 3.09 5.70
CA LEU A 67 -3.26 3.96 5.65
C LEU A 67 -2.00 3.14 5.94
N GLY A 68 -1.21 2.82 4.91
CA GLY A 68 0.09 2.17 5.04
C GLY A 68 1.18 3.20 5.31
N ILE A 69 1.33 3.59 6.58
CA ILE A 69 2.16 4.73 7.01
C ILE A 69 3.63 4.37 7.24
N GLY A 70 3.96 3.07 7.36
CA GLY A 70 5.33 2.59 7.49
C GLY A 70 6.10 2.57 6.16
N ALA A 71 7.42 2.46 6.25
CA ALA A 71 8.30 2.14 5.13
C ALA A 71 9.71 1.76 5.63
N SER A 72 10.43 0.93 4.89
CA SER A 72 11.76 0.43 5.26
C SER A 72 12.84 1.50 5.34
N GLY A 73 12.69 2.62 4.63
CA GLY A 73 13.67 3.71 4.59
C GLY A 73 13.11 5.06 5.05
N PRO A 74 13.91 5.90 5.73
CA PRO A 74 13.47 7.20 6.22
C PRO A 74 13.04 8.17 5.11
N THR A 75 13.60 8.02 3.91
CA THR A 75 13.28 8.86 2.74
C THR A 75 11.95 8.50 2.06
N LYS A 76 11.39 7.32 2.39
CA LYS A 76 10.10 6.83 1.90
C LYS A 76 8.95 7.04 2.88
N ARG A 77 9.25 7.39 4.14
CA ARG A 77 8.23 7.60 5.19
C ARG A 77 7.66 8.99 5.07
N ILE A 78 6.45 9.08 4.52
CA ILE A 78 5.71 10.33 4.41
C ILE A 78 5.37 10.83 5.82
N PRO A 79 5.52 12.14 6.11
CA PRO A 79 5.23 12.70 7.44
C PRO A 79 3.78 12.46 7.88
N ALA A 80 3.58 12.26 9.18
CA ALA A 80 2.25 12.10 9.79
C ALA A 80 1.30 13.25 9.45
N GLU A 81 1.82 14.47 9.36
CA GLU A 81 1.05 15.67 9.02
C GLU A 81 0.36 15.56 7.66
N THR A 82 1.01 14.93 6.66
CA THR A 82 0.41 14.69 5.35
C THR A 82 -0.81 13.78 5.46
N PHE A 83 -0.70 12.68 6.21
CA PHE A 83 -1.83 11.77 6.45
C PHE A 83 -2.94 12.46 7.25
N ILE A 84 -2.61 13.23 8.28
CA ILE A 84 -3.58 14.00 9.08
C ILE A 84 -4.35 14.99 8.19
N LYS A 85 -3.69 15.69 7.26
CA LYS A 85 -4.35 16.58 6.29
C LYS A 85 -5.29 15.84 5.35
N VAL A 86 -4.95 14.62 4.93
CA VAL A 86 -5.83 13.76 4.11
C VAL A 86 -7.04 13.32 4.93
N ILE A 87 -6.84 12.83 6.15
CA ILE A 87 -7.91 12.44 7.07
C ILE A 87 -8.87 13.62 7.30
N ASP A 88 -8.34 14.82 7.56
CA ASP A 88 -9.13 16.04 7.77
C ASP A 88 -10.06 16.33 6.58
N LYS A 89 -9.46 16.35 5.37
CA LYS A 89 -10.20 16.69 4.15
C LYS A 89 -11.35 15.72 3.86
N ILE A 90 -11.12 14.42 4.03
CA ILE A 90 -12.14 13.43 3.70
C ILE A 90 -13.20 13.31 4.80
N SER A 91 -12.81 13.41 6.08
CA SER A 91 -13.72 13.30 7.23
C SER A 91 -14.74 14.44 7.33
N ILE A 92 -14.44 15.62 6.76
CA ILE A 92 -15.39 16.74 6.68
C ILE A 92 -16.60 16.40 5.79
N LYS A 93 -16.37 15.60 4.72
CA LYS A 93 -17.40 15.34 3.71
C LYS A 93 -18.07 13.98 3.84
N LYS A 94 -17.40 13.02 4.47
CA LYS A 94 -17.83 11.63 4.52
C LYS A 94 -17.51 11.00 5.86
N LYS A 95 -18.38 10.08 6.27
CA LYS A 95 -18.12 9.26 7.45
C LYS A 95 -17.06 8.20 7.07
N CYS A 96 -15.91 8.26 7.68
CA CYS A 96 -14.76 7.41 7.36
C CYS A 96 -14.24 6.71 8.60
N HIS A 97 -13.57 5.56 8.37
CA HIS A 97 -12.74 4.89 9.35
C HIS A 97 -11.37 4.56 8.73
N PHE A 98 -10.30 4.73 9.49
CA PHE A 98 -8.93 4.58 9.02
C PHE A 98 -8.21 3.46 9.78
N PHE A 99 -7.69 2.49 9.04
CA PHE A 99 -6.86 1.41 9.57
C PHE A 99 -5.39 1.76 9.33
N LEU A 100 -4.61 1.91 10.39
CA LEU A 100 -3.23 2.39 10.32
C LEU A 100 -2.25 1.21 10.33
N ALA A 101 -1.67 0.88 9.18
CA ALA A 101 -0.74 -0.23 9.02
C ALA A 101 0.71 0.28 9.01
N THR A 102 1.52 -0.27 9.91
CA THR A 102 2.93 0.10 10.07
C THR A 102 3.72 -1.01 10.73
N GLY A 103 5.06 -0.91 10.70
CA GLY A 103 5.97 -1.76 11.47
C GLY A 103 6.12 -1.29 12.92
N LYS A 104 7.02 -2.00 13.64
CA LYS A 104 7.28 -1.75 15.07
C LYS A 104 8.56 -0.96 15.33
N ASN A 105 9.25 -0.48 14.30
CA ASN A 105 10.43 0.33 14.55
C ASN A 105 10.05 1.71 15.10
N GLU A 106 10.96 2.30 15.85
CA GLU A 106 10.73 3.52 16.61
C GLU A 106 10.23 4.70 15.75
N ASP A 107 10.81 4.87 14.55
CA ASP A 107 10.43 5.97 13.68
C ASP A 107 9.03 5.81 13.08
N GLU A 108 8.64 4.57 12.75
CA GLU A 108 7.29 4.28 12.27
C GLU A 108 6.27 4.47 13.40
N GLN A 109 6.62 4.06 14.61
CA GLN A 109 5.79 4.26 15.80
C GLN A 109 5.62 5.75 16.14
N LYS A 110 6.62 6.61 15.89
CA LYS A 110 6.48 8.07 16.02
C LYS A 110 5.38 8.60 15.10
N ILE A 111 5.35 8.16 13.83
CA ILE A 111 4.31 8.56 12.87
C ILE A 111 2.93 8.07 13.32
N LEU A 112 2.82 6.80 13.73
CA LEU A 112 1.59 6.23 14.25
C LEU A 112 1.05 7.05 15.43
N ASN A 113 1.91 7.30 16.42
CA ASN A 113 1.53 8.04 17.63
C ASN A 113 1.11 9.48 17.32
N GLN A 114 1.75 10.15 16.37
CA GLN A 114 1.34 11.50 15.95
C GLN A 114 -0.07 11.51 15.36
N ILE A 115 -0.44 10.49 14.56
CA ILE A 115 -1.79 10.38 14.03
C ILE A 115 -2.80 10.06 15.15
N LEU A 116 -2.49 9.10 16.02
CA LEU A 116 -3.36 8.69 17.13
C LEU A 116 -3.54 9.79 18.19
N ASN A 117 -2.56 10.66 18.37
CA ASN A 117 -2.66 11.82 19.27
C ASN A 117 -3.39 13.03 18.65
N SER A 118 -3.80 12.93 17.38
CA SER A 118 -4.59 13.96 16.73
C SER A 118 -6.07 13.89 17.13
N LYS A 119 -6.84 14.89 16.74
CA LYS A 119 -8.31 14.90 16.95
C LYS A 119 -9.05 13.75 16.25
N TYR A 120 -8.37 12.97 15.41
CA TYR A 120 -8.94 11.88 14.62
C TYR A 120 -8.77 10.49 15.25
N ASN A 121 -8.22 10.39 16.46
CA ASN A 121 -7.96 9.09 17.10
C ASN A 121 -9.19 8.16 17.14
N ARG A 122 -10.39 8.72 17.33
CA ARG A 122 -11.65 7.94 17.43
C ARG A 122 -12.08 7.26 16.13
N VAL A 123 -11.56 7.71 15.01
CA VAL A 123 -11.84 7.13 13.68
C VAL A 123 -10.63 6.38 13.11
N CYS A 124 -9.61 6.15 13.93
CA CYS A 124 -8.39 5.45 13.56
C CYS A 124 -8.21 4.18 14.40
N THR A 125 -7.91 3.07 13.75
CA THR A 125 -7.57 1.79 14.39
C THR A 125 -6.16 1.39 14.01
N PRO A 126 -5.21 1.29 14.96
CA PRO A 126 -3.86 0.84 14.68
C PRO A 126 -3.83 -0.68 14.44
N LEU A 127 -3.01 -1.12 13.47
CA LEU A 127 -2.83 -2.53 13.11
C LEU A 127 -1.41 -3.05 13.43
N ASP A 128 -0.56 -2.25 14.06
CA ASP A 128 0.85 -2.55 14.32
C ASP A 128 1.08 -3.77 15.23
N ASN A 129 0.08 -4.14 16.03
CA ASN A 129 0.12 -5.32 16.89
C ASN A 129 -0.35 -6.61 16.22
N LEU A 130 -0.81 -6.53 14.97
CA LEU A 130 -1.30 -7.67 14.21
C LEU A 130 -0.18 -8.24 13.32
N SER A 131 -0.23 -9.55 13.11
CA SER A 131 0.55 -10.18 12.05
C SER A 131 0.00 -9.77 10.67
N ILE A 132 0.84 -9.92 9.63
CA ILE A 132 0.38 -9.70 8.24
C ILE A 132 -0.86 -10.54 7.94
N LYS A 133 -0.87 -11.82 8.36
CA LYS A 133 -2.02 -12.72 8.16
C LYS A 133 -3.32 -12.16 8.75
N GLU A 134 -3.25 -11.57 9.93
CA GLU A 134 -4.43 -10.98 10.59
C GLU A 134 -4.87 -9.66 9.96
N THR A 135 -3.93 -8.92 9.32
CA THR A 135 -4.28 -7.65 8.64
C THR A 135 -4.96 -7.85 7.29
N LEU A 136 -4.68 -8.96 6.57
CA LEU A 136 -5.22 -9.18 5.22
C LEU A 136 -6.76 -9.10 5.15
N PRO A 137 -7.54 -9.76 6.03
CA PRO A 137 -9.00 -9.66 5.97
C PRO A 137 -9.53 -8.27 6.37
N ILE A 138 -8.80 -7.50 7.17
CA ILE A 138 -9.13 -6.10 7.46
C ILE A 138 -8.91 -5.26 6.19
N ILE A 139 -7.77 -5.41 5.52
CA ILE A 139 -7.47 -4.74 4.27
C ILE A 139 -8.53 -5.05 3.21
N LYS A 140 -8.96 -6.31 3.11
CA LYS A 140 -10.00 -6.73 2.16
C LYS A 140 -11.36 -6.05 2.42
N ASN A 141 -11.60 -5.59 3.63
CA ASN A 141 -12.77 -4.81 4.01
C ASN A 141 -12.67 -3.30 3.73
N CYS A 142 -11.49 -2.81 3.30
CA CYS A 142 -11.30 -1.40 2.96
C CYS A 142 -11.80 -1.10 1.53
N ASP A 143 -12.32 0.10 1.33
CA ASP A 143 -12.76 0.61 0.02
C ASP A 143 -11.57 1.12 -0.81
N ILE A 144 -10.54 1.61 -0.11
CA ILE A 144 -9.33 2.16 -0.73
C ILE A 144 -8.14 2.03 0.24
N ALA A 145 -6.94 1.93 -0.30
CA ALA A 145 -5.70 2.01 0.46
C ALA A 145 -4.85 3.21 0.01
N ILE A 146 -4.14 3.82 0.96
CA ILE A 146 -3.19 4.92 0.73
C ILE A 146 -1.91 4.52 1.44
N CYS A 147 -0.88 4.16 0.70
CA CYS A 147 0.31 3.55 1.27
C CYS A 147 1.59 4.22 0.79
N ASN A 148 2.53 4.39 1.69
CA ASN A 148 3.93 4.58 1.31
C ASN A 148 4.39 3.40 0.43
N ASP A 149 5.55 3.51 -0.21
CA ASP A 149 6.23 2.37 -0.87
C ASP A 149 6.60 1.32 0.19
N THR A 150 5.65 0.44 0.49
CA THR A 150 5.69 -0.56 1.57
C THR A 150 4.91 -1.82 1.19
N GLY A 151 5.19 -2.93 1.88
CA GLY A 151 4.50 -4.20 1.69
C GLY A 151 2.96 -4.11 1.76
N PHE A 152 2.41 -3.23 2.59
CA PHE A 152 0.97 -3.02 2.70
C PHE A 152 0.33 -2.49 1.42
N GLY A 153 1.03 -1.64 0.65
CA GLY A 153 0.56 -1.19 -0.65
C GLY A 153 0.46 -2.34 -1.66
N HIS A 154 1.48 -3.21 -1.69
CA HIS A 154 1.48 -4.38 -2.55
C HIS A 154 0.42 -5.41 -2.15
N LEU A 155 0.26 -5.67 -0.85
CA LEU A 155 -0.78 -6.56 -0.32
C LEU A 155 -2.20 -6.04 -0.64
N SER A 156 -2.42 -4.74 -0.51
CA SER A 156 -3.70 -4.12 -0.85
C SER A 156 -4.04 -4.30 -2.33
N ALA A 157 -3.10 -4.01 -3.22
CA ALA A 157 -3.31 -4.22 -4.65
C ALA A 157 -3.55 -5.70 -5.01
N ALA A 158 -2.81 -6.63 -4.36
CA ALA A 158 -2.99 -8.06 -4.54
C ALA A 158 -4.34 -8.59 -3.99
N LEU A 159 -4.91 -7.91 -2.99
CA LEU A 159 -6.29 -8.12 -2.50
C LEU A 159 -7.35 -7.42 -3.37
N GLU A 160 -6.94 -6.84 -4.50
CA GLU A 160 -7.79 -6.11 -5.45
C GLU A 160 -8.37 -4.80 -4.90
N ILE A 161 -7.80 -4.26 -3.83
CA ILE A 161 -8.15 -2.95 -3.31
C ILE A 161 -7.46 -1.86 -4.14
N LYS A 162 -8.22 -0.85 -4.57
CA LYS A 162 -7.67 0.33 -5.24
C LYS A 162 -6.69 1.03 -4.30
N THR A 163 -5.44 1.17 -4.71
CA THR A 163 -4.34 1.56 -3.82
C THR A 163 -3.60 2.78 -4.36
N ILE A 164 -3.66 3.87 -3.64
CA ILE A 164 -2.83 5.05 -3.90
C ILE A 164 -1.44 4.78 -3.33
N MET A 165 -0.43 4.75 -4.21
CA MET A 165 0.96 4.51 -3.85
C MET A 165 1.73 5.83 -3.76
N LEU A 166 2.24 6.17 -2.59
CA LEU A 166 3.02 7.38 -2.35
C LEU A 166 4.50 7.08 -2.63
N ILE A 167 4.95 7.37 -3.84
CA ILE A 167 6.30 7.03 -4.31
C ILE A 167 7.22 8.23 -4.20
N ALA A 168 7.92 8.35 -3.08
CA ALA A 168 8.74 9.51 -2.74
C ALA A 168 10.25 9.36 -3.05
N ASP A 169 10.77 8.12 -3.06
CA ASP A 169 12.21 7.84 -3.18
C ASP A 169 12.47 6.42 -3.72
N ALA A 170 11.75 6.01 -4.73
CA ALA A 170 11.93 4.72 -5.39
C ALA A 170 11.51 4.83 -6.86
N PRO A 171 11.96 3.93 -7.74
CA PRO A 171 11.46 3.87 -9.11
C PRO A 171 9.95 3.74 -9.17
N LEU A 172 9.31 4.53 -10.04
CA LEU A 172 7.84 4.56 -10.20
C LEU A 172 7.24 3.17 -10.47
N MET A 173 8.01 2.31 -11.13
CA MET A 173 7.62 0.93 -11.43
C MET A 173 7.23 0.10 -10.18
N TYR A 174 7.67 0.48 -8.98
CA TYR A 174 7.29 -0.24 -7.76
C TYR A 174 5.86 0.04 -7.31
N GLY A 175 5.28 1.15 -7.74
CA GLY A 175 3.93 1.54 -7.39
C GLY A 175 2.96 1.61 -8.58
N SER A 176 3.27 1.00 -9.73
CA SER A 176 2.48 1.13 -10.96
C SER A 176 2.37 -0.15 -11.80
N TYR A 177 2.66 -1.33 -11.23
CA TYR A 177 2.66 -2.57 -11.99
C TYR A 177 1.29 -3.27 -12.03
N SER A 178 0.32 -2.82 -11.26
CA SER A 178 -1.03 -3.35 -11.24
C SER A 178 -2.04 -2.26 -11.60
N LYS A 179 -3.14 -2.65 -12.25
CA LYS A 179 -4.29 -1.77 -12.52
C LYS A 179 -4.97 -1.27 -11.25
N LYS A 180 -4.66 -1.85 -10.09
CA LYS A 180 -5.14 -1.42 -8.78
C LYS A 180 -4.25 -0.34 -8.13
N MET A 181 -3.12 0.01 -8.74
CA MET A 181 -2.16 0.97 -8.20
C MET A 181 -2.26 2.32 -8.90
N TYR A 182 -2.33 3.38 -8.11
CA TYR A 182 -2.43 4.77 -8.53
C TYR A 182 -1.29 5.57 -7.89
N PRO A 183 -0.14 5.71 -8.57
CA PRO A 183 1.02 6.37 -7.97
C PRO A 183 0.82 7.88 -7.85
N ILE A 184 1.27 8.42 -6.72
CA ILE A 184 1.45 9.86 -6.48
C ILE A 184 2.93 10.08 -6.19
N ILE A 185 3.52 11.03 -6.92
CA ILE A 185 4.92 11.42 -6.82
C ILE A 185 5.05 12.82 -6.21
N PRO A 186 6.24 13.20 -5.72
CA PRO A 186 6.49 14.52 -5.15
C PRO A 186 6.17 15.66 -6.13
N ASP A 187 5.65 16.77 -5.63
CA ASP A 187 5.38 17.96 -6.43
C ASP A 187 6.68 18.50 -7.06
N GLY A 188 6.57 18.84 -8.35
CA GLY A 188 7.70 19.33 -9.15
C GLY A 188 8.52 18.23 -9.83
N GLU A 189 8.35 16.97 -9.46
CA GLU A 189 9.05 15.85 -10.10
C GLU A 189 8.25 15.32 -11.31
N LYS A 190 8.98 14.98 -12.39
CA LYS A 190 8.38 14.27 -13.55
C LYS A 190 8.51 12.77 -13.43
N THR A 191 9.47 12.30 -12.65
CA THR A 191 9.74 10.89 -12.35
C THR A 191 10.40 10.76 -10.99
N VAL A 192 10.42 9.57 -10.43
CA VAL A 192 11.05 9.26 -9.15
C VAL A 192 12.02 8.11 -9.31
N MET A 193 13.15 8.22 -8.62
CA MET A 193 14.22 7.24 -8.56
C MET A 193 14.74 7.14 -7.13
N HIS A 194 15.59 6.16 -6.86
CA HIS A 194 16.36 6.16 -5.61
C HIS A 194 17.23 7.43 -5.53
N GLY A 195 17.15 8.14 -4.43
CA GLY A 195 17.81 9.41 -4.20
C GLY A 195 16.97 10.67 -4.48
N THR A 196 15.72 10.53 -4.94
CA THR A 196 14.78 11.66 -5.10
C THR A 196 14.46 12.35 -3.79
N ARG A 197 14.33 11.58 -2.69
CA ARG A 197 14.09 12.09 -1.33
C ARG A 197 12.92 13.08 -1.20
N GLY A 198 11.86 12.84 -1.95
CA GLY A 198 10.74 13.76 -2.13
C GLY A 198 9.59 13.62 -1.10
N LYS A 199 9.78 12.91 0.02
CA LYS A 199 8.71 12.57 0.97
C LYS A 199 7.93 13.80 1.49
N ASP A 200 8.61 14.91 1.71
CA ASP A 200 8.02 16.15 2.23
C ASP A 200 7.28 16.97 1.15
N LYS A 201 7.41 16.56 -0.12
CA LYS A 201 6.74 17.16 -1.28
C LYS A 201 5.54 16.34 -1.76
N ILE A 202 5.17 15.26 -1.08
CA ILE A 202 3.93 14.52 -1.37
C ILE A 202 2.75 15.39 -0.96
N ASN A 203 1.92 15.74 -1.93
CA ASN A 203 0.85 16.73 -1.75
C ASN A 203 -0.45 16.06 -1.25
N PRO A 204 -0.93 16.40 -0.04
CA PRO A 204 -2.17 15.84 0.50
C PRO A 204 -3.42 16.23 -0.30
N ILE A 205 -3.38 17.33 -1.07
CA ILE A 205 -4.50 17.71 -1.95
C ILE A 205 -4.61 16.73 -3.12
N LYS A 206 -3.49 16.39 -3.75
CA LYS A 206 -3.46 15.39 -4.83
C LYS A 206 -3.90 14.00 -4.37
N ILE A 207 -3.54 13.62 -3.13
CA ILE A 207 -4.04 12.38 -2.53
C ILE A 207 -5.56 12.44 -2.41
N TYR A 208 -6.09 13.51 -1.85
CA TYR A 208 -7.52 13.69 -1.67
C TYR A 208 -8.29 13.71 -3.00
N GLU A 209 -7.81 14.44 -4.00
CA GLU A 209 -8.38 14.46 -5.35
C GLU A 209 -8.41 13.06 -5.98
N LYS A 210 -7.30 12.30 -5.82
CA LYS A 210 -7.23 10.91 -6.31
C LYS A 210 -8.20 9.98 -5.57
N ILE A 211 -8.44 10.17 -4.28
CA ILE A 211 -9.46 9.43 -3.54
C ILE A 211 -10.84 9.68 -4.15
N LEU A 212 -11.18 10.94 -4.45
CA LEU A 212 -12.47 11.28 -5.06
C LEU A 212 -12.62 10.66 -6.45
N GLU A 213 -11.58 10.73 -7.29
CA GLU A 213 -11.57 10.11 -8.62
C GLU A 213 -11.80 8.60 -8.59
N ILE A 214 -11.26 7.94 -7.54
CA ILE A 214 -11.33 6.48 -7.40
C ILE A 214 -12.68 6.01 -6.85
N LEU A 215 -13.28 6.79 -5.95
CA LEU A 215 -14.49 6.37 -5.22
C LEU A 215 -15.79 6.87 -5.86
N TYR A 216 -15.71 7.90 -6.71
CA TYR A 216 -16.87 8.55 -7.34
C TYR A 216 -16.69 8.73 -8.85
#